data_a2cae58bc8cecef1fa713dd809f27b50
#
_entry.id   a2cae58bc8cecef1fa713dd809f27b50
#
_cell.length_a   1.000
_cell.length_b   1.000
_cell.length_c   1.000
_cell.angle_alpha   90.00
_cell.angle_beta   90.00
_cell.angle_gamma   90.00
#
_symmetry.space_group_name_H-M   'P 1'
#
loop_
_entity.id
_entity.type
_entity.pdbx_description
1 polymer ?
#
loop_
_entity_poly.entity_id
_entity_poly.type
_entity_poly.pdbx_seq_one_letter_code
_entity_poly.pdbx_strand_id
1 'polypeptide(L)'
;MKRVGQLYERICEPENLRLAFLKSARGKRGKREVGAYAGRLDENLRLLREQLLARRADVGHYHFFTVHDPKERLICAAAFPERVLHHAVMNVCEPVLERYAIHDSYACRAGKGMHAAVRRAQGFAARFPWHLKLDVRKYFDSIAHDRLLALLARRIKDADVLRLFAEIVGTYHTQPGRGLPIGNLVSQHLANFYLGHLDHWVKETLRVAGYVRYMDDFVLWGGDRAELAGHLAAARAFLDAELGLALKENVQLNRSERGVPFLGYRVYPGRLALGPRARGRFARKLRGYEREWNEGAWSEADLARHMEALLSYVRFADTVALRRRIVGRYGTAA
;
A
#
# COMPACT_ATOMS: atom_id res chain seq x y z
N MET A 1 5.55 1.10 24.81
CA MET A 1 5.39 2.45 24.21
C MET A 1 4.18 3.12 24.84
N LYS A 2 4.27 4.41 25.27
CA LYS A 2 3.13 5.12 25.87
C LYS A 2 2.03 5.37 24.85
N ARG A 3 0.76 5.23 25.26
CA ARG A 3 -0.43 5.55 24.44
C ARG A 3 -0.53 7.05 24.22
N VAL A 4 -0.97 7.46 23.04
CA VAL A 4 -1.12 8.88 22.65
C VAL A 4 -2.59 9.31 22.80
N GLY A 5 -2.83 10.53 23.30
CA GLY A 5 -4.15 11.16 23.41
C GLY A 5 -4.13 12.60 22.91
N GLN A 6 -5.23 13.30 23.08
CA GLN A 6 -5.45 14.69 22.61
C GLN A 6 -5.29 14.79 21.07
N LEU A 7 -5.77 13.77 20.35
CA LEU A 7 -5.71 13.71 18.90
C LEU A 7 -7.01 14.20 18.27
N TYR A 8 -8.16 13.96 18.91
CA TYR A 8 -9.45 14.27 18.32
C TYR A 8 -9.64 15.77 18.11
N GLU A 9 -9.29 16.58 19.10
CA GLU A 9 -9.34 18.05 19.02
C GLU A 9 -8.50 18.55 17.82
N ARG A 10 -7.29 18.00 17.66
CA ARG A 10 -6.41 18.32 16.54
C ARG A 10 -6.99 17.91 15.18
N ILE A 11 -7.77 16.82 15.12
CA ILE A 11 -8.48 16.45 13.90
C ILE A 11 -9.51 17.53 13.54
N CYS A 12 -10.20 18.11 14.54
CA CYS A 12 -11.23 19.13 14.38
C CYS A 12 -10.69 20.55 14.12
N GLU A 13 -9.38 20.79 14.21
CA GLU A 13 -8.77 22.11 13.96
C GLU A 13 -9.03 22.60 12.54
N PRO A 14 -9.47 23.87 12.35
CA PRO A 14 -9.76 24.42 11.01
C PRO A 14 -8.57 24.31 10.05
N GLU A 15 -7.34 24.54 10.54
CA GLU A 15 -6.11 24.45 9.78
C GLU A 15 -5.86 23.04 9.29
N ASN A 16 -6.15 22.02 10.13
CA ASN A 16 -6.04 20.63 9.75
C ASN A 16 -7.07 20.25 8.67
N LEU A 17 -8.31 20.71 8.81
CA LEU A 17 -9.35 20.47 7.81
C LEU A 17 -9.01 21.10 6.46
N ARG A 18 -8.48 22.33 6.47
CA ARG A 18 -8.00 23.00 5.25
C ARG A 18 -6.82 22.27 4.62
N LEU A 19 -5.85 21.83 5.42
CA LEU A 19 -4.74 20.99 4.95
C LEU A 19 -5.25 19.67 4.35
N ALA A 20 -6.25 19.05 4.97
CA ALA A 20 -6.87 17.82 4.50
C ALA A 20 -7.53 18.00 3.13
N PHE A 21 -8.25 19.12 2.91
CA PHE A 21 -8.78 19.47 1.59
C PHE A 21 -7.65 19.60 0.55
N LEU A 22 -6.60 20.37 0.86
CA LEU A 22 -5.47 20.58 -0.07
C LEU A 22 -4.81 19.26 -0.47
N LYS A 23 -4.61 18.34 0.49
CA LYS A 23 -4.06 17.00 0.23
C LYS A 23 -5.01 16.15 -0.62
N SER A 24 -6.32 16.13 -0.30
CA SER A 24 -7.32 15.34 -1.03
C SER A 24 -7.52 15.81 -2.48
N ALA A 25 -7.39 17.14 -2.73
CA ALA A 25 -7.53 17.77 -4.04
C ALA A 25 -6.26 17.66 -4.91
N ARG A 26 -5.12 17.26 -4.35
CA ARG A 26 -3.83 17.21 -5.06
C ARG A 26 -3.90 16.27 -6.27
N GLY A 27 -3.58 16.80 -7.46
CA GLY A 27 -3.66 16.07 -8.74
C GLY A 27 -5.07 15.77 -9.24
N LYS A 28 -6.11 16.38 -8.59
CA LYS A 28 -7.53 16.12 -8.93
C LYS A 28 -8.35 17.41 -9.09
N ARG A 29 -7.72 18.57 -9.09
CA ARG A 29 -8.41 19.88 -9.13
C ARG A 29 -9.35 20.04 -10.34
N GLY A 30 -9.05 19.39 -11.47
CA GLY A 30 -9.92 19.40 -12.66
C GLY A 30 -11.16 18.50 -12.57
N LYS A 31 -11.32 17.71 -11.49
CA LYS A 31 -12.52 16.88 -11.33
C LYS A 31 -13.70 17.72 -10.84
N ARG A 32 -14.88 17.46 -11.41
CA ARG A 32 -16.14 18.18 -11.08
C ARG A 32 -16.45 18.13 -9.57
N GLU A 33 -16.31 16.99 -8.93
CA GLU A 33 -16.54 16.81 -7.49
C GLU A 33 -15.63 17.69 -6.62
N VAL A 34 -14.36 17.86 -7.03
CA VAL A 34 -13.37 18.70 -6.33
C VAL A 34 -13.70 20.17 -6.53
N GLY A 35 -14.06 20.58 -7.75
CA GLY A 35 -14.47 21.96 -8.06
C GLY A 35 -15.74 22.37 -7.31
N ALA A 36 -16.75 21.49 -7.26
CA ALA A 36 -17.98 21.72 -6.52
C ALA A 36 -17.73 21.91 -5.00
N TYR A 37 -16.85 21.08 -4.41
CA TYR A 37 -16.48 21.21 -2.99
C TYR A 37 -15.68 22.50 -2.75
N ALA A 38 -14.73 22.83 -3.62
CA ALA A 38 -13.91 24.04 -3.53
C ALA A 38 -14.74 25.33 -3.66
N GLY A 39 -15.79 25.34 -4.48
CA GLY A 39 -16.67 26.49 -4.68
C GLY A 39 -17.42 26.94 -3.41
N ARG A 40 -17.56 26.04 -2.42
CA ARG A 40 -18.14 26.30 -1.09
C ARG A 40 -17.21 25.80 0.02
N LEU A 41 -15.91 26.07 -0.13
CA LEU A 41 -14.90 25.46 0.73
C LEU A 41 -15.13 25.74 2.21
N ASP A 42 -15.28 27.02 2.59
CA ASP A 42 -15.36 27.40 4.00
C ASP A 42 -16.66 26.88 4.65
N GLU A 43 -17.77 26.85 3.91
CA GLU A 43 -19.03 26.24 4.34
C GLU A 43 -18.87 24.72 4.55
N ASN A 44 -18.29 24.03 3.60
CA ASN A 44 -18.06 22.57 3.66
C ASN A 44 -17.12 22.20 4.81
N LEU A 45 -16.05 22.98 5.04
CA LEU A 45 -15.13 22.71 6.15
C LEU A 45 -15.78 23.04 7.51
N ARG A 46 -16.62 24.09 7.59
CA ARG A 46 -17.38 24.39 8.80
C ARG A 46 -18.36 23.25 9.11
N LEU A 47 -19.12 22.78 8.13
CA LEU A 47 -20.05 21.65 8.30
C LEU A 47 -19.30 20.38 8.76
N LEU A 48 -18.18 20.03 8.12
CA LEU A 48 -17.37 18.89 8.54
C LEU A 48 -16.90 19.03 9.99
N ARG A 49 -16.47 20.24 10.38
CA ARG A 49 -16.05 20.50 11.76
C ARG A 49 -17.21 20.35 12.75
N GLU A 50 -18.39 20.85 12.43
CA GLU A 50 -19.60 20.72 13.26
C GLU A 50 -19.99 19.24 13.44
N GLN A 51 -19.97 18.46 12.37
CA GLN A 51 -20.19 17.01 12.41
C GLN A 51 -19.19 16.31 13.33
N LEU A 52 -17.90 16.65 13.22
CA LEU A 52 -16.85 16.08 14.08
C LEU A 52 -17.08 16.49 15.54
N LEU A 53 -17.31 17.76 15.84
CA LEU A 53 -17.56 18.23 17.21
C LEU A 53 -18.82 17.61 17.81
N ALA A 54 -19.86 17.40 17.01
CA ALA A 54 -21.07 16.67 17.39
C ALA A 54 -20.86 15.15 17.46
N ARG A 55 -19.67 14.65 17.05
CA ARG A 55 -19.35 13.22 17.01
C ARG A 55 -20.29 12.42 16.10
N ARG A 56 -20.67 13.00 15.00
CA ARG A 56 -21.57 12.44 13.97
C ARG A 56 -20.96 12.63 12.58
N ALA A 57 -19.78 12.05 12.39
CA ALA A 57 -19.11 12.10 11.09
C ALA A 57 -19.96 11.37 10.04
N ASP A 58 -20.17 12.01 8.89
CA ASP A 58 -20.87 11.43 7.77
C ASP A 58 -19.89 10.57 6.95
N VAL A 59 -20.05 9.25 7.03
CA VAL A 59 -19.14 8.25 6.47
C VAL A 59 -19.90 7.12 5.76
N GLY A 60 -19.22 6.42 4.83
CA GLY A 60 -19.78 5.25 4.14
C GLY A 60 -20.30 5.56 2.75
N HIS A 61 -19.99 6.72 2.20
CA HIS A 61 -20.39 7.11 0.83
C HIS A 61 -19.35 6.67 -0.20
N TYR A 62 -19.60 5.52 -0.84
CA TYR A 62 -18.64 4.88 -1.72
C TYR A 62 -19.10 4.79 -3.17
N HIS A 63 -18.13 4.97 -4.08
CA HIS A 63 -18.25 4.63 -5.49
C HIS A 63 -17.45 3.37 -5.78
N PHE A 64 -18.12 2.36 -6.32
CA PHE A 64 -17.51 1.08 -6.67
C PHE A 64 -17.17 1.04 -8.15
N PHE A 65 -15.94 0.61 -8.46
CA PHE A 65 -15.53 0.34 -9.83
C PHE A 65 -14.43 -0.72 -9.86
N THR A 66 -14.35 -1.44 -10.97
CA THR A 66 -13.36 -2.51 -11.15
C THR A 66 -12.14 -2.00 -11.91
N VAL A 67 -10.95 -2.37 -11.42
CA VAL A 67 -9.66 -2.14 -12.08
C VAL A 67 -9.04 -3.50 -12.44
N HIS A 68 -8.54 -3.63 -13.69
CA HIS A 68 -8.04 -4.90 -14.23
C HIS A 68 -6.51 -5.01 -14.32
N ASP A 69 -5.72 -4.04 -13.83
CA ASP A 69 -4.26 -4.05 -13.92
C ASP A 69 -3.59 -4.16 -12.53
N PRO A 70 -2.81 -5.18 -12.25
CA PRO A 70 -2.51 -6.43 -13.00
C PRO A 70 -3.50 -7.57 -12.73
N LYS A 71 -4.42 -7.38 -11.82
CA LYS A 71 -5.50 -8.31 -11.44
C LYS A 71 -6.77 -7.50 -11.31
N GLU A 72 -7.88 -8.17 -11.53
CA GLU A 72 -9.18 -7.62 -11.22
C GLU A 72 -9.31 -7.32 -9.74
N ARG A 73 -9.71 -6.08 -9.43
CA ARG A 73 -9.95 -5.61 -8.06
C ARG A 73 -11.15 -4.69 -8.06
N LEU A 74 -12.08 -4.96 -7.17
CA LEU A 74 -13.12 -4.00 -6.85
C LEU A 74 -12.51 -2.89 -5.99
N ILE A 75 -12.58 -1.67 -6.50
CA ILE A 75 -12.14 -0.47 -5.78
C ILE A 75 -13.37 0.19 -5.17
N CYS A 76 -13.27 0.51 -3.91
CA CYS A 76 -14.28 1.18 -3.13
C CYS A 76 -13.75 2.58 -2.79
N ALA A 77 -14.06 3.57 -3.61
CA ALA A 77 -13.56 4.92 -3.43
C ALA A 77 -14.55 5.77 -2.66
N ALA A 78 -14.13 6.34 -1.55
CA ALA A 78 -14.94 7.28 -0.77
C ALA A 78 -15.31 8.52 -1.60
N ALA A 79 -16.49 9.09 -1.37
CA ALA A 79 -16.90 10.38 -1.92
C ALA A 79 -15.93 11.49 -1.51
N PHE A 80 -15.86 12.58 -2.28
CA PHE A 80 -14.82 13.60 -2.05
C PHE A 80 -14.88 14.24 -0.65
N PRO A 81 -16.05 14.58 -0.07
CA PRO A 81 -16.13 15.07 1.31
C PRO A 81 -15.53 14.10 2.33
N GLU A 82 -15.85 12.80 2.20
CA GLU A 82 -15.30 11.77 3.07
C GLU A 82 -13.78 11.58 2.88
N ARG A 83 -13.25 11.80 1.67
CA ARG A 83 -11.79 11.82 1.46
C ARG A 83 -11.13 12.97 2.21
N VAL A 84 -11.78 14.13 2.32
CA VAL A 84 -11.30 15.25 3.16
C VAL A 84 -11.24 14.82 4.62
N LEU A 85 -12.31 14.19 5.14
CA LEU A 85 -12.31 13.61 6.48
C LEU A 85 -11.18 12.60 6.68
N HIS A 86 -11.00 11.66 5.75
CA HIS A 86 -9.91 10.68 5.81
C HIS A 86 -8.53 11.34 5.88
N HIS A 87 -8.30 12.40 5.12
CA HIS A 87 -7.05 13.16 5.22
C HIS A 87 -6.92 13.90 6.55
N ALA A 88 -8.02 14.47 7.08
CA ALA A 88 -7.99 15.14 8.38
C ALA A 88 -7.60 14.18 9.51
N VAL A 89 -8.18 12.98 9.52
CA VAL A 89 -7.83 11.91 10.47
C VAL A 89 -6.37 11.50 10.32
N MET A 90 -5.92 11.23 9.08
CA MET A 90 -4.57 10.72 8.85
C MET A 90 -3.49 11.78 9.04
N ASN A 91 -3.75 13.06 8.82
CA ASN A 91 -2.78 14.12 9.16
C ASN A 91 -2.35 14.06 10.63
N VAL A 92 -3.24 13.66 11.52
CA VAL A 92 -3.01 13.62 12.97
C VAL A 92 -2.60 12.22 13.44
N CYS A 93 -3.20 11.16 12.89
CA CYS A 93 -3.02 9.79 13.39
C CYS A 93 -1.86 9.06 12.70
N GLU A 94 -1.52 9.39 11.44
CA GLU A 94 -0.40 8.74 10.71
C GLU A 94 0.93 8.78 11.50
N PRO A 95 1.34 9.91 12.13
CA PRO A 95 2.58 9.94 12.91
C PRO A 95 2.58 8.97 14.10
N VAL A 96 1.40 8.63 14.65
CA VAL A 96 1.27 7.65 15.75
C VAL A 96 1.48 6.24 15.20
N LEU A 97 0.88 5.93 14.05
CA LEU A 97 1.02 4.64 13.39
C LEU A 97 2.43 4.44 12.83
N GLU A 98 3.03 5.50 12.29
CA GLU A 98 4.41 5.49 11.74
C GLU A 98 5.46 5.18 12.81
N ARG A 99 5.31 5.71 14.02
CA ARG A 99 6.21 5.39 15.15
C ARG A 99 6.14 3.93 15.59
N TYR A 100 5.06 3.23 15.28
CA TYR A 100 4.93 1.80 15.53
C TYR A 100 5.56 0.95 14.42
N ALA A 101 5.61 1.45 13.20
CA ALA A 101 6.11 0.69 12.07
C ALA A 101 7.62 0.41 12.20
N ILE A 102 8.03 -0.84 11.99
CA ILE A 102 9.46 -1.20 11.97
C ILE A 102 10.17 -0.58 10.75
N HIS A 103 11.52 -0.53 10.78
CA HIS A 103 12.30 0.02 9.67
C HIS A 103 12.01 -0.71 8.36
N ASP A 104 11.90 -2.03 8.36
CA ASP A 104 11.82 -2.86 7.15
C ASP A 104 10.37 -3.11 6.64
N SER A 105 9.41 -2.26 7.02
CA SER A 105 8.09 -2.11 6.41
C SER A 105 8.07 -0.89 5.48
N TYR A 106 7.58 -1.03 4.23
CA TYR A 106 7.82 -0.05 3.17
C TYR A 106 6.58 0.53 2.50
N ALA A 107 5.41 -0.08 2.63
CA ALA A 107 4.19 0.40 1.98
C ALA A 107 3.58 1.61 2.70
N CYS A 108 3.02 2.55 1.95
CA CYS A 108 2.28 3.72 2.46
C CYS A 108 3.05 4.55 3.50
N ARG A 109 4.37 4.70 3.34
CA ARG A 109 5.24 5.43 4.27
C ARG A 109 6.10 6.45 3.53
N ALA A 110 6.21 7.66 4.09
CA ALA A 110 7.06 8.71 3.54
C ALA A 110 8.54 8.28 3.49
N GLY A 111 9.22 8.58 2.39
CA GLY A 111 10.64 8.21 2.20
C GLY A 111 10.90 6.72 1.99
N LYS A 112 9.86 5.87 1.97
CA LYS A 112 9.94 4.43 1.72
C LYS A 112 9.47 4.11 0.29
N GLY A 113 8.61 3.15 0.09
CA GLY A 113 8.03 2.79 -1.20
C GLY A 113 8.68 1.57 -1.84
N MET A 114 8.19 1.23 -3.03
CA MET A 114 8.53 -0.02 -3.72
C MET A 114 10.03 -0.15 -4.02
N HIS A 115 10.65 0.90 -4.54
CA HIS A 115 12.07 0.85 -4.92
C HIS A 115 12.98 0.67 -3.70
N ALA A 116 12.70 1.35 -2.60
CA ALA A 116 13.44 1.17 -1.35
C ALA A 116 13.29 -0.26 -0.80
N ALA A 117 12.07 -0.83 -0.85
CA ALA A 117 11.83 -2.22 -0.46
C ALA A 117 12.65 -3.21 -1.30
N VAL A 118 12.66 -3.04 -2.64
CA VAL A 118 13.41 -3.91 -3.56
C VAL A 118 14.93 -3.80 -3.33
N ARG A 119 15.45 -2.59 -3.12
CA ARG A 119 16.88 -2.39 -2.76
C ARG A 119 17.23 -3.07 -1.43
N ARG A 120 16.35 -2.93 -0.44
CA ARG A 120 16.57 -3.60 0.86
C ARG A 120 16.54 -5.12 0.72
N ALA A 121 15.58 -5.66 -0.05
CA ALA A 121 15.50 -7.08 -0.37
C ALA A 121 16.76 -7.57 -1.10
N GLN A 122 17.36 -6.78 -2.00
CA GLN A 122 18.61 -7.10 -2.69
C GLN A 122 19.77 -7.22 -1.70
N GLY A 123 19.88 -6.30 -0.74
CA GLY A 123 20.89 -6.37 0.31
C GLY A 123 20.77 -7.64 1.16
N PHE A 124 19.55 -8.08 1.49
CA PHE A 124 19.34 -9.34 2.20
C PHE A 124 19.61 -10.56 1.31
N ALA A 125 19.21 -10.54 0.03
CA ALA A 125 19.51 -11.62 -0.92
C ALA A 125 21.01 -11.83 -1.13
N ALA A 126 21.81 -10.76 -1.06
CA ALA A 126 23.27 -10.84 -1.12
C ALA A 126 23.89 -11.44 0.18
N ARG A 127 23.24 -11.23 1.32
CA ARG A 127 23.76 -11.66 2.62
C ARG A 127 23.35 -13.07 3.02
N PHE A 128 22.17 -13.51 2.59
CA PHE A 128 21.58 -14.78 3.06
C PHE A 128 21.33 -15.74 1.90
N PRO A 129 21.73 -17.01 2.01
CA PRO A 129 21.61 -17.99 0.93
C PRO A 129 20.17 -18.46 0.69
N TRP A 130 19.27 -18.31 1.66
CA TRP A 130 17.89 -18.76 1.55
C TRP A 130 16.89 -17.63 1.78
N HIS A 131 15.74 -17.74 1.13
CA HIS A 131 14.61 -16.85 1.35
C HIS A 131 13.30 -17.63 1.45
N LEU A 132 12.38 -17.09 2.23
CA LEU A 132 11.00 -17.53 2.38
C LEU A 132 10.11 -16.34 1.99
N LYS A 133 9.41 -16.46 0.86
CA LYS A 133 8.45 -15.43 0.42
C LYS A 133 7.03 -15.87 0.78
N LEU A 134 6.29 -14.97 1.40
CA LEU A 134 4.95 -15.17 1.91
C LEU A 134 4.02 -14.02 1.44
N ASP A 135 2.74 -14.33 1.37
CA ASP A 135 1.69 -13.38 0.98
C ASP A 135 0.39 -13.76 1.70
N VAL A 136 -0.31 -12.79 2.28
CA VAL A 136 -1.56 -13.04 2.99
C VAL A 136 -2.71 -13.22 2.00
N ARG A 137 -3.57 -14.21 2.26
CA ARG A 137 -4.72 -14.49 1.42
C ARG A 137 -5.82 -13.46 1.64
N LYS A 138 -6.31 -12.83 0.54
CA LYS A 138 -7.40 -11.83 0.57
C LYS A 138 -7.25 -10.81 1.71
N TYR A 139 -6.06 -10.22 1.83
CA TYR A 139 -5.65 -9.49 3.01
C TYR A 139 -6.67 -8.45 3.47
N PHE A 140 -7.03 -7.48 2.60
CA PHE A 140 -8.00 -6.44 2.94
C PHE A 140 -9.36 -7.00 3.33
N ASP A 141 -9.82 -8.06 2.66
CA ASP A 141 -11.10 -8.71 2.93
C ASP A 141 -11.13 -9.47 4.27
N SER A 142 -9.95 -9.83 4.79
CA SER A 142 -9.82 -10.73 5.96
C SER A 142 -9.54 -9.99 7.27
N ILE A 143 -9.26 -8.68 7.25
CA ILE A 143 -8.95 -7.91 8.45
C ILE A 143 -10.16 -7.89 9.39
N ALA A 144 -10.01 -8.41 10.61
CA ALA A 144 -11.03 -8.42 11.64
C ALA A 144 -11.11 -7.04 12.33
N HIS A 145 -12.30 -6.44 12.36
CA HIS A 145 -12.52 -5.09 12.88
C HIS A 145 -12.23 -5.00 14.37
N ASP A 146 -12.70 -5.95 15.15
CA ASP A 146 -12.48 -6.05 16.61
C ASP A 146 -11.00 -6.11 16.96
N ARG A 147 -10.25 -6.99 16.29
CA ARG A 147 -8.80 -7.12 16.47
C ARG A 147 -8.05 -5.85 16.06
N LEU A 148 -8.41 -5.25 14.93
CA LEU A 148 -7.83 -3.99 14.47
C LEU A 148 -8.04 -2.87 15.48
N LEU A 149 -9.28 -2.69 15.97
CA LEU A 149 -9.62 -1.66 16.94
C LEU A 149 -8.93 -1.92 18.30
N ALA A 150 -8.82 -3.18 18.73
CA ALA A 150 -8.07 -3.54 19.91
C ALA A 150 -6.57 -3.21 19.80
N LEU A 151 -5.96 -3.43 18.64
CA LEU A 151 -4.56 -3.05 18.38
C LEU A 151 -4.38 -1.52 18.36
N LEU A 152 -5.32 -0.77 17.77
CA LEU A 152 -5.32 0.70 17.79
C LEU A 152 -5.43 1.23 19.23
N ALA A 153 -6.29 0.65 20.06
CA ALA A 153 -6.44 1.02 21.46
C ALA A 153 -5.18 0.79 22.30
N ARG A 154 -4.26 -0.07 21.87
CA ARG A 154 -2.92 -0.22 22.49
C ARG A 154 -1.99 0.97 22.18
N ARG A 155 -2.29 1.82 21.20
CA ARG A 155 -1.47 2.95 20.75
C ARG A 155 -2.13 4.29 21.01
N ILE A 156 -3.44 4.35 20.87
CA ILE A 156 -4.27 5.55 21.02
C ILE A 156 -5.11 5.38 22.28
N LYS A 157 -5.10 6.39 23.18
CA LYS A 157 -5.96 6.41 24.35
C LYS A 157 -7.19 7.30 24.20
N ASP A 158 -7.24 8.06 23.10
CA ASP A 158 -8.32 9.00 22.78
C ASP A 158 -9.54 8.22 22.31
N ALA A 159 -10.59 8.21 23.15
CA ALA A 159 -11.80 7.43 22.92
C ALA A 159 -12.58 7.91 21.67
N ASP A 160 -12.59 9.23 21.44
CA ASP A 160 -13.29 9.79 20.28
C ASP A 160 -12.60 9.43 18.96
N VAL A 161 -11.27 9.36 18.95
CA VAL A 161 -10.52 8.87 17.78
C VAL A 161 -10.78 7.39 17.52
N LEU A 162 -10.79 6.57 18.57
CA LEU A 162 -11.09 5.13 18.44
C LEU A 162 -12.52 4.91 17.94
N ARG A 163 -13.50 5.69 18.44
CA ARG A 163 -14.87 5.66 17.94
C ARG A 163 -14.95 6.05 16.47
N LEU A 164 -14.28 7.15 16.06
CA LEU A 164 -14.26 7.57 14.66
C LEU A 164 -13.63 6.50 13.75
N PHE A 165 -12.57 5.83 14.19
CA PHE A 165 -12.04 4.69 13.45
C PHE A 165 -13.03 3.53 13.37
N ALA A 166 -13.77 3.25 14.46
CA ALA A 166 -14.80 2.20 14.46
C ALA A 166 -15.95 2.53 13.50
N GLU A 167 -16.40 3.79 13.47
CA GLU A 167 -17.39 4.27 12.50
C GLU A 167 -16.91 4.10 11.06
N ILE A 168 -15.70 4.60 10.72
CA ILE A 168 -15.13 4.47 9.37
C ILE A 168 -14.94 3.00 8.96
N VAL A 169 -14.41 2.17 9.84
CA VAL A 169 -14.18 0.74 9.56
C VAL A 169 -15.50 -0.02 9.43
N GLY A 170 -16.50 0.33 10.24
CA GLY A 170 -17.82 -0.29 10.24
C GLY A 170 -18.67 -0.04 9.00
N THR A 171 -18.30 0.95 8.16
CA THR A 171 -19.04 1.26 6.92
C THR A 171 -18.85 0.25 5.79
N TYR A 172 -17.87 -0.64 5.90
CA TYR A 172 -17.57 -1.63 4.87
C TYR A 172 -17.27 -2.99 5.50
N HIS A 173 -17.81 -4.04 4.90
CA HIS A 173 -17.52 -5.42 5.29
C HIS A 173 -17.68 -6.38 4.11
N THR A 174 -16.81 -7.36 4.03
CA THR A 174 -16.91 -8.52 3.13
C THR A 174 -17.64 -9.68 3.80
N GLN A 175 -17.54 -9.75 5.12
CA GLN A 175 -18.27 -10.62 6.04
C GLN A 175 -18.52 -9.81 7.32
N PRO A 176 -19.54 -10.12 8.13
CA PRO A 176 -19.82 -9.39 9.37
C PRO A 176 -18.56 -9.20 10.22
N GLY A 177 -18.22 -7.95 10.53
CA GLY A 177 -17.04 -7.59 11.33
C GLY A 177 -15.68 -7.80 10.66
N ARG A 178 -15.63 -7.98 9.33
CA ARG A 178 -14.38 -8.18 8.58
C ARG A 178 -14.37 -7.41 7.28
N GLY A 179 -13.19 -6.94 6.91
CA GLY A 179 -12.91 -6.32 5.63
C GLY A 179 -12.61 -4.82 5.72
N LEU A 180 -11.67 -4.36 4.91
CA LEU A 180 -11.39 -2.93 4.69
C LEU A 180 -11.54 -2.61 3.20
N PRO A 181 -12.15 -1.45 2.86
CA PRO A 181 -12.33 -1.07 1.48
C PRO A 181 -11.00 -0.76 0.78
N ILE A 182 -10.77 -1.38 -0.37
CA ILE A 182 -9.60 -1.08 -1.20
C ILE A 182 -9.84 0.24 -1.94
N GLY A 183 -8.93 1.20 -1.77
CA GLY A 183 -9.00 2.50 -2.45
C GLY A 183 -9.10 3.70 -1.50
N ASN A 184 -9.26 3.47 -0.21
CA ASN A 184 -9.32 4.52 0.80
C ASN A 184 -8.00 4.72 1.53
N LEU A 185 -7.68 5.98 1.85
CA LEU A 185 -6.45 6.35 2.55
C LEU A 185 -6.37 5.69 3.93
N VAL A 186 -7.42 5.81 4.74
CA VAL A 186 -7.47 5.24 6.10
C VAL A 186 -7.26 3.74 6.06
N SER A 187 -7.93 3.03 5.13
CA SER A 187 -7.80 1.58 4.99
C SER A 187 -6.37 1.13 4.71
N GLN A 188 -5.62 1.87 3.88
CA GLN A 188 -4.23 1.55 3.57
C GLN A 188 -3.32 1.67 4.81
N HIS A 189 -3.49 2.73 5.59
CA HIS A 189 -2.70 2.92 6.82
C HIS A 189 -3.08 1.91 7.90
N LEU A 190 -4.38 1.65 8.08
CA LEU A 190 -4.85 0.65 9.05
C LEU A 190 -4.43 -0.77 8.69
N ALA A 191 -4.51 -1.13 7.40
CA ALA A 191 -4.00 -2.42 6.93
C ALA A 191 -2.49 -2.54 7.17
N ASN A 192 -1.71 -1.50 6.86
CA ASN A 192 -0.28 -1.52 7.11
C ASN A 192 0.06 -1.64 8.61
N PHE A 193 -0.70 -0.94 9.46
CA PHE A 193 -0.58 -1.01 10.91
C PHE A 193 -0.95 -2.40 11.46
N TYR A 194 -2.00 -3.04 10.95
CA TYR A 194 -2.46 -4.35 11.40
C TYR A 194 -1.36 -5.42 11.28
N LEU A 195 -0.68 -5.49 10.12
CA LEU A 195 0.48 -6.37 9.95
C LEU A 195 1.75 -5.86 10.65
N GLY A 196 1.76 -4.64 11.16
CA GLY A 196 2.82 -4.18 12.05
C GLY A 196 2.99 -5.06 13.29
N HIS A 197 1.89 -5.70 13.75
CA HIS A 197 1.96 -6.68 14.84
C HIS A 197 2.77 -7.93 14.46
N LEU A 198 2.59 -8.43 13.24
CA LEU A 198 3.43 -9.48 12.67
C LEU A 198 4.90 -9.02 12.56
N ASP A 199 5.14 -7.79 12.11
CA ASP A 199 6.48 -7.26 11.94
C ASP A 199 7.28 -7.28 13.25
N HIS A 200 6.67 -6.82 14.33
CA HIS A 200 7.27 -6.85 15.67
C HIS A 200 7.54 -8.27 16.13
N TRP A 201 6.58 -9.17 15.97
CA TRP A 201 6.76 -10.57 16.35
C TRP A 201 7.90 -11.24 15.56
N VAL A 202 7.99 -11.00 14.23
CA VAL A 202 9.08 -11.51 13.38
C VAL A 202 10.45 -10.98 13.85
N LYS A 203 10.52 -9.69 14.21
CA LYS A 203 11.78 -9.05 14.60
C LYS A 203 12.16 -9.28 16.06
N GLU A 204 11.22 -9.29 16.97
CA GLU A 204 11.46 -9.30 18.41
C GLU A 204 11.41 -10.72 19.00
N THR A 205 10.48 -11.56 18.50
CA THR A 205 10.30 -12.94 18.99
C THR A 205 11.07 -13.94 18.16
N LEU A 206 10.85 -13.99 16.84
CA LEU A 206 11.59 -14.89 15.95
C LEU A 206 13.03 -14.42 15.69
N ARG A 207 13.33 -13.14 15.92
CA ARG A 207 14.65 -12.53 15.73
C ARG A 207 15.21 -12.71 14.32
N VAL A 208 14.34 -12.74 13.31
CA VAL A 208 14.74 -12.92 11.91
C VAL A 208 15.59 -11.71 11.49
N ALA A 209 16.83 -11.95 11.09
CA ALA A 209 17.77 -10.91 10.69
C ALA A 209 17.37 -10.24 9.37
N GLY A 210 17.03 -11.04 8.36
CA GLY A 210 16.59 -10.57 7.04
C GLY A 210 15.08 -10.59 6.92
N TYR A 211 14.44 -9.39 6.87
CA TYR A 211 12.99 -9.24 6.73
C TYR A 211 12.64 -7.98 5.95
N VAL A 212 11.73 -8.08 5.00
CA VAL A 212 11.15 -6.92 4.30
C VAL A 212 9.67 -7.18 4.06
N ARG A 213 8.83 -6.19 4.35
CA ARG A 213 7.41 -6.22 4.04
C ARG A 213 6.97 -5.03 3.19
N TYR A 214 6.11 -5.32 2.22
CA TYR A 214 5.38 -4.33 1.45
C TYR A 214 3.90 -4.70 1.43
N MET A 215 3.09 -4.08 2.28
CA MET A 215 1.69 -4.42 2.56
C MET A 215 1.58 -5.89 3.01
N ASP A 216 0.87 -6.72 2.26
CA ASP A 216 0.64 -8.16 2.49
C ASP A 216 1.75 -9.07 1.91
N ASP A 217 2.64 -8.53 1.11
CA ASP A 217 3.77 -9.24 0.47
C ASP A 217 5.03 -9.08 1.34
N PHE A 218 5.56 -10.17 1.90
CA PHE A 218 6.74 -10.11 2.75
C PHE A 218 7.70 -11.28 2.52
N VAL A 219 8.96 -11.03 2.81
CA VAL A 219 10.05 -11.98 2.60
C VAL A 219 10.93 -12.05 3.84
N LEU A 220 11.25 -13.27 4.26
CA LEU A 220 12.22 -13.59 5.29
C LEU A 220 13.47 -14.18 4.63
N TRP A 221 14.65 -13.86 5.16
CA TRP A 221 15.91 -14.45 4.74
C TRP A 221 16.62 -15.09 5.92
N GLY A 222 17.31 -16.20 5.68
CA GLY A 222 18.05 -16.95 6.66
C GLY A 222 19.23 -17.71 6.08
N GLY A 223 20.07 -18.27 6.97
CA GLY A 223 21.24 -19.09 6.60
C GLY A 223 20.85 -20.51 6.21
N ASP A 224 19.76 -21.01 6.73
CA ASP A 224 19.34 -22.40 6.60
C ASP A 224 17.89 -22.56 6.12
N ARG A 225 17.65 -23.63 5.35
CA ARG A 225 16.33 -23.97 4.83
C ARG A 225 15.38 -24.47 5.91
N ALA A 226 15.91 -25.27 6.87
CA ALA A 226 15.11 -25.84 7.93
C ALA A 226 14.63 -24.76 8.91
N GLU A 227 15.50 -23.80 9.25
CA GLU A 227 15.15 -22.61 10.04
C GLU A 227 13.97 -21.87 9.42
N LEU A 228 14.04 -21.54 8.11
CA LEU A 228 12.96 -20.85 7.41
C LEU A 228 11.69 -21.69 7.30
N ALA A 229 11.77 -23.00 7.20
CA ALA A 229 10.60 -23.88 7.26
C ALA A 229 9.92 -23.83 8.65
N GLY A 230 10.70 -23.78 9.72
CA GLY A 230 10.20 -23.54 11.08
C GLY A 230 9.51 -22.17 11.20
N HIS A 231 10.13 -21.11 10.66
CA HIS A 231 9.53 -19.78 10.62
C HIS A 231 8.21 -19.74 9.82
N LEU A 232 8.07 -20.52 8.76
CA LEU A 232 6.82 -20.64 8.03
C LEU A 232 5.71 -21.22 8.91
N ALA A 233 5.98 -22.32 9.62
CA ALA A 233 5.01 -22.95 10.51
C ALA A 233 4.58 -21.98 11.63
N ALA A 234 5.54 -21.34 12.26
CA ALA A 234 5.31 -20.36 13.32
C ALA A 234 4.52 -19.12 12.79
N ALA A 235 4.83 -18.61 11.59
CA ALA A 235 4.12 -17.49 10.98
C ALA A 235 2.66 -17.83 10.66
N ARG A 236 2.38 -19.06 10.21
CA ARG A 236 0.99 -19.54 10.00
C ARG A 236 0.20 -19.53 11.30
N ALA A 237 0.76 -20.11 12.35
CA ALA A 237 0.13 -20.18 13.68
C ALA A 237 -0.12 -18.77 14.25
N PHE A 238 0.86 -17.87 14.16
CA PHE A 238 0.74 -16.50 14.64
C PHE A 238 -0.33 -15.72 13.88
N LEU A 239 -0.33 -15.77 12.54
CA LEU A 239 -1.29 -15.05 11.71
C LEU A 239 -2.73 -15.50 12.00
N ASP A 240 -2.96 -16.79 12.16
CA ASP A 240 -4.27 -17.35 12.47
C ASP A 240 -4.71 -16.94 13.88
N ALA A 241 -3.91 -17.24 14.89
CA ALA A 241 -4.25 -17.01 16.30
C ALA A 241 -4.41 -15.52 16.63
N GLU A 242 -3.41 -14.70 16.27
CA GLU A 242 -3.35 -13.30 16.70
C GLU A 242 -4.11 -12.35 15.76
N LEU A 243 -4.12 -12.63 14.46
CA LEU A 243 -4.67 -11.73 13.46
C LEU A 243 -5.88 -12.30 12.70
N GLY A 244 -6.19 -13.59 12.85
CA GLY A 244 -7.26 -14.24 12.08
C GLY A 244 -7.04 -14.21 10.58
N LEU A 245 -5.76 -14.27 10.17
CA LEU A 245 -5.32 -14.21 8.78
C LEU A 245 -4.72 -15.54 8.33
N ALA A 246 -4.86 -15.85 7.04
CA ALA A 246 -4.27 -17.04 6.43
C ALA A 246 -3.26 -16.65 5.35
N LEU A 247 -2.18 -17.41 5.22
CA LEU A 247 -1.25 -17.29 4.09
C LEU A 247 -1.84 -17.89 2.83
N LYS A 248 -1.41 -17.37 1.67
CA LYS A 248 -1.62 -18.04 0.38
C LYS A 248 -0.85 -19.38 0.35
N GLU A 249 -1.36 -20.32 -0.43
CA GLU A 249 -0.69 -21.64 -0.61
C GLU A 249 0.63 -21.53 -1.37
N ASN A 250 0.74 -20.54 -2.25
CA ASN A 250 1.94 -20.31 -3.07
C ASN A 250 3.10 -19.73 -2.25
N VAL A 251 3.59 -20.52 -1.31
CA VAL A 251 4.79 -20.23 -0.50
C VAL A 251 6.04 -20.54 -1.31
N GLN A 252 7.04 -19.67 -1.26
CA GLN A 252 8.30 -19.88 -1.94
C GLN A 252 9.46 -19.91 -0.95
N LEU A 253 9.97 -21.10 -0.67
CA LEU A 253 11.19 -21.34 0.11
C LEU A 253 12.29 -21.81 -0.86
N ASN A 254 13.27 -20.96 -1.14
CA ASN A 254 14.25 -21.24 -2.17
C ASN A 254 15.60 -20.54 -1.89
N ARG A 255 16.63 -20.87 -2.69
CA ARG A 255 17.92 -20.20 -2.71
C ARG A 255 17.78 -18.76 -3.22
N SER A 256 18.46 -17.79 -2.55
CA SER A 256 18.47 -16.38 -2.95
C SER A 256 19.11 -16.17 -4.33
N GLU A 257 20.10 -16.97 -4.68
CA GLU A 257 20.76 -16.95 -6.00
C GLU A 257 19.82 -17.25 -7.18
N ARG A 258 18.71 -17.98 -6.95
CA ARG A 258 17.67 -18.22 -7.96
C ARG A 258 16.77 -17.01 -8.20
N GLY A 259 16.98 -15.93 -7.43
CA GLY A 259 16.25 -14.68 -7.51
C GLY A 259 14.90 -14.72 -6.80
N VAL A 260 14.66 -13.75 -5.95
CA VAL A 260 13.44 -13.56 -5.17
C VAL A 260 12.41 -12.78 -5.99
N PRO A 261 11.22 -13.32 -6.28
CA PRO A 261 10.18 -12.54 -6.95
C PRO A 261 9.53 -11.59 -5.94
N PHE A 262 9.76 -10.27 -6.09
CA PHE A 262 9.25 -9.27 -5.18
C PHE A 262 8.84 -7.98 -5.91
N LEU A 263 7.63 -7.52 -5.70
CA LEU A 263 7.07 -6.26 -6.24
C LEU A 263 7.25 -6.08 -7.77
N GLY A 264 7.10 -7.15 -8.53
CA GLY A 264 7.25 -7.11 -9.99
C GLY A 264 8.67 -7.27 -10.51
N TYR A 265 9.65 -7.36 -9.61
CA TYR A 265 11.06 -7.63 -9.92
C TYR A 265 11.45 -9.06 -9.59
N ARG A 266 12.58 -9.49 -10.14
CA ARG A 266 13.33 -10.66 -9.72
C ARG A 266 14.63 -10.18 -9.09
N VAL A 267 14.73 -10.30 -7.78
CA VAL A 267 15.82 -9.76 -6.95
C VAL A 267 16.89 -10.83 -6.80
N TYR A 268 18.05 -10.62 -7.37
CA TYR A 268 19.25 -11.47 -7.22
C TYR A 268 20.26 -10.80 -6.28
N PRO A 269 21.22 -11.53 -5.72
CA PRO A 269 22.29 -10.96 -4.89
C PRO A 269 23.02 -9.77 -5.53
N GLY A 270 23.43 -9.91 -6.80
CA GLY A 270 24.23 -8.90 -7.53
C GLY A 270 23.48 -8.08 -8.56
N ARG A 271 22.19 -8.38 -8.83
CA ARG A 271 21.43 -7.69 -9.91
C ARG A 271 19.95 -7.66 -9.64
N LEU A 272 19.25 -6.74 -10.30
CA LEU A 272 17.80 -6.67 -10.36
C LEU A 272 17.31 -6.95 -11.77
N ALA A 273 16.33 -7.82 -11.94
CA ALA A 273 15.68 -8.04 -13.22
C ALA A 273 14.17 -7.80 -13.12
N LEU A 274 13.52 -7.49 -14.24
CA LEU A 274 12.06 -7.47 -14.28
C LEU A 274 11.52 -8.90 -14.18
N GLY A 275 10.48 -9.08 -13.37
CA GLY A 275 9.71 -10.32 -13.34
C GLY A 275 9.02 -10.59 -14.69
N PRO A 276 8.65 -11.86 -14.99
CA PRO A 276 8.07 -12.22 -16.28
C PRO A 276 6.82 -11.41 -16.66
N ARG A 277 5.92 -11.20 -15.72
CA ARG A 277 4.71 -10.38 -15.93
C ARG A 277 5.04 -8.92 -16.23
N ALA A 278 6.02 -8.33 -15.52
CA ALA A 278 6.44 -6.96 -15.73
C ALA A 278 7.12 -6.77 -17.11
N ARG A 279 7.91 -7.75 -17.56
CA ARG A 279 8.49 -7.77 -18.92
C ARG A 279 7.42 -7.82 -19.99
N GLY A 280 6.44 -8.71 -19.85
CA GLY A 280 5.32 -8.81 -20.79
C GLY A 280 4.48 -7.54 -20.84
N ARG A 281 4.25 -6.90 -19.69
CA ARG A 281 3.54 -5.61 -19.60
C ARG A 281 4.32 -4.50 -20.31
N PHE A 282 5.61 -4.41 -20.06
CA PHE A 282 6.48 -3.43 -20.72
C PHE A 282 6.38 -3.55 -22.26
N ALA A 283 6.57 -4.76 -22.81
CA ALA A 283 6.48 -4.99 -24.23
C ALA A 283 5.09 -4.69 -24.82
N ARG A 284 4.02 -5.00 -24.08
CA ARG A 284 2.65 -4.72 -24.52
C ARG A 284 2.35 -3.22 -24.54
N LYS A 285 2.73 -2.51 -23.47
CA LYS A 285 2.53 -1.07 -23.39
C LYS A 285 3.32 -0.32 -24.46
N LEU A 286 4.57 -0.69 -24.67
CA LEU A 286 5.38 -0.09 -25.73
C LEU A 286 4.69 -0.23 -27.10
N ARG A 287 4.30 -1.46 -27.46
CA ARG A 287 3.58 -1.68 -28.73
C ARG A 287 2.26 -0.89 -28.83
N GLY A 288 1.52 -0.78 -27.72
CA GLY A 288 0.30 0.04 -27.69
C GLY A 288 0.61 1.51 -27.93
N TYR A 289 1.62 2.06 -27.27
CA TYR A 289 2.01 3.47 -27.41
C TYR A 289 2.51 3.82 -28.83
N GLU A 290 3.33 2.93 -29.42
CA GLU A 290 3.79 3.04 -30.80
C GLU A 290 2.61 3.02 -31.79
N ARG A 291 1.65 2.14 -31.56
CA ARG A 291 0.44 2.08 -32.42
C ARG A 291 -0.39 3.35 -32.33
N GLU A 292 -0.73 3.84 -31.14
CA GLU A 292 -1.53 5.06 -30.93
C GLU A 292 -0.85 6.28 -31.57
N TRP A 293 0.49 6.33 -31.52
CA TRP A 293 1.26 7.38 -32.17
C TRP A 293 1.24 7.26 -33.71
N ASN A 294 1.47 6.05 -34.25
CA ASN A 294 1.48 5.81 -35.70
C ASN A 294 0.09 6.03 -36.35
N GLU A 295 -0.99 5.77 -35.61
CA GLU A 295 -2.37 6.03 -36.01
C GLU A 295 -2.77 7.51 -35.86
N GLY A 296 -1.87 8.36 -35.37
CA GLY A 296 -2.11 9.80 -35.16
C GLY A 296 -3.03 10.13 -34.00
N ALA A 297 -3.35 9.14 -33.15
CA ALA A 297 -4.19 9.35 -31.96
C ALA A 297 -3.47 10.13 -30.85
N TRP A 298 -2.14 10.08 -30.82
CA TRP A 298 -1.29 10.78 -29.86
C TRP A 298 -0.34 11.74 -30.53
N SER A 299 -0.14 12.90 -29.90
CA SER A 299 0.96 13.80 -30.23
C SER A 299 2.31 13.21 -29.77
N GLU A 300 3.43 13.75 -30.30
CA GLU A 300 4.79 13.41 -29.85
C GLU A 300 4.94 13.68 -28.33
N ALA A 301 4.36 14.76 -27.81
CA ALA A 301 4.38 15.10 -26.40
C ALA A 301 3.60 14.08 -25.55
N ASP A 302 2.51 13.52 -26.05
CA ASP A 302 1.76 12.45 -25.37
C ASP A 302 2.58 11.16 -25.33
N LEU A 303 3.19 10.77 -26.46
CA LEU A 303 4.08 9.61 -26.54
C LEU A 303 5.24 9.77 -25.56
N ALA A 304 5.96 10.89 -25.59
CA ALA A 304 7.08 11.16 -24.69
C ALA A 304 6.71 11.02 -23.22
N ARG A 305 5.58 11.61 -22.82
CA ARG A 305 5.08 11.53 -21.43
C ARG A 305 4.77 10.09 -20.99
N HIS A 306 4.11 9.30 -21.84
CA HIS A 306 3.79 7.92 -21.55
C HIS A 306 5.03 7.02 -21.53
N MET A 307 5.96 7.28 -22.44
CA MET A 307 7.25 6.57 -22.53
C MET A 307 8.14 6.87 -21.32
N GLU A 308 8.20 8.12 -20.85
CA GLU A 308 8.97 8.48 -19.66
C GLU A 308 8.51 7.68 -18.43
N ALA A 309 7.20 7.64 -18.18
CA ALA A 309 6.62 6.87 -17.07
C ALA A 309 6.92 5.37 -17.19
N LEU A 310 6.81 4.80 -18.40
CA LEU A 310 7.09 3.40 -18.68
C LEU A 310 8.57 3.06 -18.50
N LEU A 311 9.47 3.91 -19.00
CA LEU A 311 10.91 3.72 -18.91
C LEU A 311 11.42 3.95 -17.48
N SER A 312 10.87 4.89 -16.72
CA SER A 312 11.23 5.13 -15.32
C SER A 312 11.09 3.86 -14.47
N TYR A 313 9.97 3.13 -14.62
CA TYR A 313 9.77 1.85 -13.95
C TYR A 313 10.79 0.78 -14.35
N VAL A 314 11.08 0.69 -15.65
CA VAL A 314 11.96 -0.35 -16.21
C VAL A 314 13.45 -0.08 -15.92
N ARG A 315 13.86 1.20 -15.92
CA ARG A 315 15.25 1.63 -15.66
C ARG A 315 15.73 1.33 -14.24
N PHE A 316 14.82 1.13 -13.30
CA PHE A 316 15.20 0.78 -11.92
C PHE A 316 15.88 -0.59 -11.82
N ALA A 317 15.62 -1.49 -12.76
CA ALA A 317 16.29 -2.81 -12.87
C ALA A 317 17.37 -2.81 -13.96
N ASP A 318 18.20 -3.85 -13.97
CA ASP A 318 19.27 -4.07 -14.96
C ASP A 318 18.67 -4.51 -16.30
N THR A 319 18.16 -3.56 -17.07
CA THR A 319 17.31 -3.81 -18.24
C THR A 319 17.84 -3.23 -19.54
N VAL A 320 19.10 -2.78 -19.60
CA VAL A 320 19.66 -2.16 -20.81
C VAL A 320 19.50 -3.08 -22.02
N ALA A 321 20.00 -4.33 -21.93
CA ALA A 321 19.87 -5.30 -23.01
C ALA A 321 18.42 -5.65 -23.36
N LEU A 322 17.55 -5.76 -22.34
CA LEU A 322 16.13 -6.01 -22.54
C LEU A 322 15.46 -4.84 -23.29
N ARG A 323 15.73 -3.61 -22.87
CA ARG A 323 15.18 -2.41 -23.52
C ARG A 323 15.62 -2.30 -24.97
N ARG A 324 16.93 -2.44 -25.25
CA ARG A 324 17.48 -2.44 -26.63
C ARG A 324 16.76 -3.48 -27.49
N ARG A 325 16.64 -4.71 -27.02
CA ARG A 325 15.99 -5.80 -27.76
C ARG A 325 14.51 -5.53 -28.03
N ILE A 326 13.77 -4.99 -27.05
CA ILE A 326 12.33 -4.76 -27.21
C ILE A 326 12.09 -3.52 -28.08
N VAL A 327 12.82 -2.44 -27.90
CA VAL A 327 12.74 -1.26 -28.75
C VAL A 327 13.13 -1.59 -30.18
N GLY A 328 14.25 -2.31 -30.43
CA GLY A 328 14.66 -2.72 -31.77
C GLY A 328 13.72 -3.72 -32.46
N ARG A 329 12.81 -4.37 -31.69
CA ARG A 329 11.81 -5.29 -32.25
C ARG A 329 10.45 -4.63 -32.52
N TYR A 330 10.07 -3.64 -31.75
CA TYR A 330 8.74 -3.06 -31.74
C TYR A 330 8.72 -1.53 -31.82
N GLY A 331 9.87 -0.88 -31.65
CA GLY A 331 9.98 0.56 -31.83
C GLY A 331 10.00 0.91 -33.30
N THR A 332 9.36 1.99 -33.69
CA THR A 332 9.55 2.60 -35.00
C THR A 332 11.04 2.96 -35.14
N ALA A 333 11.65 2.50 -36.18
CA ALA A 333 12.98 2.99 -36.56
C ALA A 333 12.86 4.50 -36.78
N ALA A 334 13.55 5.30 -35.94
CA ALA A 334 13.74 6.72 -36.19
C ALA A 334 14.66 6.88 -37.43
#